data_7046fc7d62271ccf9a7081220e68323a
#
_entry.id   7046fc7d62271ccf9a7081220e68323a
#
_cell.length_a   1.000
_cell.length_b   1.000
_cell.length_c   1.000
_cell.angle_alpha   90.00
_cell.angle_beta   90.00
_cell.angle_gamma   90.00
#
_symmetry.space_group_name_H-M   'P 1'
#
loop_
_entity.id
_entity.type
_entity.pdbx_description
1 polymer ?
#
loop_
_entity_poly.entity_id
_entity_poly.type
_entity_poly.pdbx_seq_one_letter_code
_entity_poly.pdbx_strand_id
1 'polypeptide(L)'
;MKLTDLFNAGEFLITSEVAPPKGTDTAEMIENAELLKPRVAAINITDQQSSVMRLGSLAASQMLKAREIEPVFQVTCRDRNRIALQSDLLSAWALGIENVLCLTGDHVILGDFPDAKPVFDLDSVSLLAVAKGLNEAHDMAGNDLEGKPDFCLGAVVTPGADPVEPQLIKMEKKVAAGATFFQTQAVFDAEAFTRFMEQAKPLGVPVMAGIILLKSPGMARFMNKNVAGVHVPDLLIDEMANAEDRPAKSVEIAARLIREVKGVCQGVHIMPLGWEARVPAVLDGANL
;
A
#
# COMPACT_ATOMS: atom_id res chain seq x y z
N MET A 1 -4.31 14.07 8.96
CA MET A 1 -4.89 13.10 9.93
C MET A 1 -4.09 11.81 9.85
N LYS A 2 -3.56 11.34 10.98
CA LYS A 2 -2.74 10.11 11.00
C LYS A 2 -3.62 8.87 11.10
N LEU A 3 -3.31 7.85 10.30
CA LEU A 3 -4.00 6.56 10.38
C LEU A 3 -3.82 5.89 11.75
N THR A 4 -2.69 6.13 12.42
CA THR A 4 -2.47 5.64 13.79
C THR A 4 -3.49 6.16 14.78
N ASP A 5 -3.99 7.38 14.64
CA ASP A 5 -4.99 7.94 15.54
C ASP A 5 -6.32 7.20 15.40
N LEU A 6 -6.71 6.87 14.16
CA LEU A 6 -7.93 6.11 13.88
C LEU A 6 -7.80 4.64 14.33
N PHE A 7 -6.64 3.99 14.11
CA PHE A 7 -6.39 2.65 14.65
C PHE A 7 -6.46 2.62 16.18
N ASN A 8 -5.91 3.63 16.85
CA ASN A 8 -5.95 3.74 18.31
C ASN A 8 -7.38 3.99 18.83
N ALA A 9 -8.24 4.62 18.03
CA ALA A 9 -9.67 4.76 18.31
C ALA A 9 -10.46 3.45 18.11
N GLY A 10 -9.81 2.40 17.59
CA GLY A 10 -10.43 1.09 17.33
C GLY A 10 -11.25 1.05 16.05
N GLU A 11 -11.04 1.98 15.13
CA GLU A 11 -11.75 2.02 13.85
C GLU A 11 -11.25 0.95 12.90
N PHE A 12 -12.17 0.36 12.12
CA PHE A 12 -11.84 -0.49 10.98
C PHE A 12 -11.58 0.39 9.77
N LEU A 13 -10.33 0.47 9.34
CA LEU A 13 -9.93 1.43 8.31
C LEU A 13 -10.06 0.88 6.88
N ILE A 14 -10.49 1.74 5.99
CA ILE A 14 -10.51 1.48 4.55
C ILE A 14 -9.55 2.45 3.90
N THR A 15 -8.60 1.94 3.13
CA THR A 15 -7.77 2.74 2.23
C THR A 15 -7.91 2.21 0.81
N SER A 16 -7.66 3.07 -0.16
CA SER A 16 -7.53 2.66 -1.55
C SER A 16 -6.28 3.28 -2.15
N GLU A 17 -6.04 3.07 -3.44
CA GLU A 17 -4.90 3.69 -4.11
C GLU A 17 -5.30 4.34 -5.42
N VAL A 18 -4.55 5.37 -5.82
CA VAL A 18 -4.56 5.93 -7.17
C VAL A 18 -3.14 5.99 -7.70
N ALA A 19 -2.98 5.72 -8.98
CA ALA A 19 -1.69 5.81 -9.64
C ALA A 19 -1.51 7.20 -10.26
N PRO A 20 -0.36 7.87 -10.01
CA PRO A 20 -0.02 9.09 -10.75
C PRO A 20 0.04 8.84 -12.26
N PRO A 21 -0.28 9.84 -13.11
CA PRO A 21 -0.25 9.68 -14.56
C PRO A 21 1.17 9.49 -15.10
N LYS A 22 1.29 8.95 -16.31
CA LYS A 22 2.55 8.89 -17.08
C LYS A 22 2.89 10.21 -17.77
N GLY A 23 2.48 11.31 -17.22
CA GLY A 23 2.66 12.65 -17.76
C GLY A 23 2.23 13.69 -16.74
N THR A 24 1.80 14.84 -17.22
CA THR A 24 1.39 15.99 -16.38
C THR A 24 -0.11 16.23 -16.32
N ASP A 25 -0.90 15.47 -17.08
CA ASP A 25 -2.36 15.53 -16.97
C ASP A 25 -2.83 14.70 -15.77
N THR A 26 -3.25 15.39 -14.74
CA THR A 26 -3.66 14.80 -13.46
C THR A 26 -5.18 14.70 -13.29
N ALA A 27 -5.96 15.06 -14.33
CA ALA A 27 -7.42 15.17 -14.22
C ALA A 27 -8.06 13.83 -13.77
N GLU A 28 -7.76 12.73 -14.45
CA GLU A 28 -8.30 11.40 -14.12
C GLU A 28 -7.89 10.94 -12.71
N MET A 29 -6.63 11.17 -12.32
CA MET A 29 -6.15 10.82 -10.97
C MET A 29 -6.95 11.57 -9.89
N ILE A 30 -7.18 12.86 -10.09
CA ILE A 30 -7.93 13.70 -9.16
C ILE A 30 -9.41 13.30 -9.13
N GLU A 31 -10.03 13.06 -10.29
CA GLU A 31 -11.42 12.59 -10.36
C GLU A 31 -11.62 11.27 -9.62
N ASN A 32 -10.72 10.32 -9.82
CA ASN A 32 -10.72 9.04 -9.10
C ASN A 32 -10.55 9.24 -7.59
N ALA A 33 -9.64 10.13 -7.17
CA ALA A 33 -9.44 10.42 -5.75
C ALA A 33 -10.66 11.08 -5.09
N GLU A 34 -11.32 12.03 -5.77
CA GLU A 34 -12.55 12.66 -5.29
C GLU A 34 -13.71 11.66 -5.18
N LEU A 35 -13.80 10.71 -6.12
CA LEU A 35 -14.79 9.64 -6.06
C LEU A 35 -14.57 8.72 -4.83
N LEU A 36 -13.32 8.45 -4.48
CA LEU A 36 -12.97 7.58 -3.35
C LEU A 36 -13.08 8.30 -1.99
N LYS A 37 -12.85 9.62 -1.95
CA LYS A 37 -12.78 10.45 -0.73
C LYS A 37 -13.89 10.16 0.30
N PRO A 38 -15.18 10.05 -0.06
CA PRO A 38 -16.24 9.84 0.94
C PRO A 38 -16.28 8.41 1.50
N ARG A 39 -15.49 7.48 0.98
CA ARG A 39 -15.57 6.05 1.29
C ARG A 39 -14.32 5.49 1.95
N VAL A 40 -13.21 6.25 1.98
CA VAL A 40 -11.93 5.78 2.49
C VAL A 40 -11.32 6.77 3.47
N ALA A 41 -10.56 6.27 4.44
CA ALA A 41 -9.85 7.09 5.42
C ALA A 41 -8.64 7.80 4.79
N ALA A 42 -7.97 7.16 3.84
CA ALA A 42 -6.83 7.72 3.11
C ALA A 42 -6.64 7.02 1.76
N ILE A 43 -5.92 7.70 0.86
CA ILE A 43 -5.61 7.20 -0.49
C ILE A 43 -4.10 7.08 -0.66
N ASN A 44 -3.62 5.87 -0.93
CA ASN A 44 -2.24 5.62 -1.27
C ASN A 44 -1.91 6.21 -2.65
N ILE A 45 -0.81 6.93 -2.73
CA ILE A 45 -0.25 7.43 -3.99
C ILE A 45 0.94 6.58 -4.36
N THR A 46 0.80 5.77 -5.41
CA THR A 46 1.84 4.80 -5.80
C THR A 46 3.10 5.51 -6.32
N ASP A 47 4.27 4.98 -5.96
CA ASP A 47 5.56 5.53 -6.35
C ASP A 47 6.22 4.66 -7.43
N GLN A 48 6.08 5.09 -8.69
CA GLN A 48 6.66 4.39 -9.86
C GLN A 48 6.30 2.89 -9.86
N GLN A 49 5.02 2.57 -9.64
CA GLN A 49 4.52 1.21 -9.53
C GLN A 49 5.01 0.33 -10.70
N SER A 50 5.45 -0.88 -10.40
CA SER A 50 6.07 -1.82 -11.34
C SER A 50 7.28 -1.25 -12.09
N SER A 51 7.96 -0.28 -11.47
CA SER A 51 9.12 0.42 -12.07
C SER A 51 8.81 1.15 -13.39
N VAL A 52 7.56 1.59 -13.56
CA VAL A 52 7.13 2.39 -14.72
C VAL A 52 7.21 3.88 -14.36
N MET A 53 7.87 4.67 -15.19
CA MET A 53 8.02 6.13 -15.01
C MET A 53 6.65 6.82 -15.02
N ARG A 54 6.39 7.60 -13.95
CA ARG A 54 5.16 8.37 -13.74
C ARG A 54 5.46 9.69 -13.05
N LEU A 55 4.46 10.54 -12.90
CA LEU A 55 4.53 11.72 -12.02
C LEU A 55 4.93 11.27 -10.59
N GLY A 56 5.81 12.02 -9.94
CA GLY A 56 6.30 11.69 -8.61
C GLY A 56 5.20 11.65 -7.54
N SER A 57 5.25 10.63 -6.69
CA SER A 57 4.26 10.39 -5.64
C SER A 57 4.15 11.55 -4.65
N LEU A 58 5.24 12.27 -4.35
CA LEU A 58 5.24 13.44 -3.47
C LEU A 58 4.37 14.57 -4.03
N ALA A 59 4.56 14.92 -5.31
CA ALA A 59 3.76 15.95 -5.96
C ALA A 59 2.28 15.57 -6.04
N ALA A 60 1.99 14.31 -6.40
CA ALA A 60 0.62 13.81 -6.45
C ALA A 60 -0.04 13.76 -5.05
N SER A 61 0.70 13.38 -4.01
CA SER A 61 0.22 13.43 -2.62
C SER A 61 -0.17 14.85 -2.18
N GLN A 62 0.65 15.84 -2.56
CA GLN A 62 0.33 17.24 -2.27
C GLN A 62 -0.93 17.71 -3.01
N MET A 63 -1.15 17.27 -4.25
CA MET A 63 -2.36 17.60 -5.00
C MET A 63 -3.63 17.07 -4.32
N LEU A 64 -3.56 15.88 -3.72
CA LEU A 64 -4.66 15.32 -2.93
C LEU A 64 -4.83 16.09 -1.61
N LYS A 65 -3.73 16.36 -0.90
CA LYS A 65 -3.78 17.09 0.38
C LYS A 65 -4.41 18.47 0.24
N ALA A 66 -4.09 19.19 -0.85
CA ALA A 66 -4.69 20.49 -1.18
C ALA A 66 -6.21 20.42 -1.44
N ARG A 67 -6.77 19.23 -1.61
CA ARG A 67 -8.21 18.95 -1.78
C ARG A 67 -8.85 18.31 -0.55
N GLU A 68 -8.16 18.36 0.58
CA GLU A 68 -8.61 17.72 1.83
C GLU A 68 -8.85 16.21 1.67
N ILE A 69 -8.07 15.56 0.80
CA ILE A 69 -7.99 14.11 0.67
C ILE A 69 -6.71 13.66 1.38
N GLU A 70 -6.83 12.76 2.34
CA GLU A 70 -5.68 12.31 3.11
C GLU A 70 -4.83 11.34 2.27
N PRO A 71 -3.56 11.69 1.93
CA PRO A 71 -2.69 10.80 1.20
C PRO A 71 -1.93 9.86 2.13
N VAL A 72 -1.66 8.64 1.64
CA VAL A 72 -0.55 7.82 2.13
C VAL A 72 0.55 7.90 1.08
N PHE A 73 1.59 8.66 1.39
CA PHE A 73 2.74 8.86 0.51
C PHE A 73 3.57 7.58 0.43
N GLN A 74 3.54 6.91 -0.72
CA GLN A 74 4.44 5.79 -0.97
C GLN A 74 5.80 6.31 -1.44
N VAL A 75 6.86 5.77 -0.84
CA VAL A 75 8.23 6.13 -1.19
C VAL A 75 9.08 4.87 -1.32
N THR A 76 9.72 4.72 -2.48
CA THR A 76 10.59 3.57 -2.80
C THR A 76 12.06 3.93 -2.71
N CYS A 77 12.88 2.96 -2.31
CA CYS A 77 14.34 3.09 -2.25
C CYS A 77 15.02 2.88 -3.61
N ARG A 78 14.27 2.42 -4.64
CA ARG A 78 14.84 2.04 -5.93
C ARG A 78 15.56 3.18 -6.65
N ASP A 79 14.97 4.36 -6.65
CA ASP A 79 15.39 5.46 -7.53
C ASP A 79 16.16 6.57 -6.81
N ARG A 80 16.28 6.50 -5.47
CA ARG A 80 16.79 7.56 -4.60
C ARG A 80 17.83 7.04 -3.61
N ASN A 81 18.87 7.83 -3.38
CA ASN A 81 19.81 7.58 -2.28
C ASN A 81 19.27 8.14 -0.95
N ARG A 82 19.95 7.82 0.15
CA ARG A 82 19.57 8.22 1.51
C ARG A 82 19.43 9.73 1.71
N ILE A 83 20.15 10.56 0.95
CA ILE A 83 20.03 12.03 1.04
C ILE A 83 18.69 12.45 0.42
N ALA A 84 18.38 11.98 -0.79
CA ALA A 84 17.15 12.29 -1.47
C ALA A 84 15.93 11.75 -0.70
N LEU A 85 16.01 10.53 -0.14
CA LEU A 85 14.91 9.93 0.64
C LEU A 85 14.60 10.75 1.89
N GLN A 86 15.60 11.20 2.64
CA GLN A 86 15.40 12.07 3.81
C GLN A 86 14.82 13.43 3.40
N SER A 87 15.33 14.02 2.32
CA SER A 87 14.81 15.28 1.78
C SER A 87 13.36 15.18 1.35
N ASP A 88 12.98 14.09 0.66
CA ASP A 88 11.59 13.84 0.26
C ASP A 88 10.65 13.67 1.47
N LEU A 89 11.10 12.97 2.52
CA LEU A 89 10.35 12.82 3.76
C LEU A 89 10.16 14.18 4.46
N LEU A 90 11.21 14.97 4.63
CA LEU A 90 11.10 16.31 5.22
C LEU A 90 10.19 17.21 4.39
N SER A 91 10.27 17.12 3.05
CA SER A 91 9.39 17.85 2.14
C SER A 91 7.93 17.41 2.29
N ALA A 92 7.68 16.11 2.42
CA ALA A 92 6.34 15.58 2.65
C ALA A 92 5.73 16.16 3.92
N TRP A 93 6.49 16.19 5.02
CA TRP A 93 6.04 16.79 6.28
C TRP A 93 5.76 18.29 6.14
N ALA A 94 6.66 19.04 5.52
CA ALA A 94 6.49 20.48 5.28
C ALA A 94 5.25 20.79 4.43
N LEU A 95 4.82 19.85 3.58
CA LEU A 95 3.60 19.91 2.77
C LEU A 95 2.35 19.39 3.51
N GLY A 96 2.48 19.01 4.80
CA GLY A 96 1.37 18.53 5.63
C GLY A 96 0.99 17.07 5.40
N ILE A 97 1.84 16.28 4.76
CA ILE A 97 1.64 14.84 4.54
C ILE A 97 2.15 14.09 5.78
N GLU A 98 1.26 13.34 6.44
CA GLU A 98 1.54 12.71 7.74
C GLU A 98 1.67 11.18 7.65
N ASN A 99 1.10 10.55 6.62
CA ASN A 99 1.11 9.09 6.45
C ASN A 99 2.09 8.70 5.35
N VAL A 100 3.01 7.81 5.66
CA VAL A 100 4.07 7.35 4.74
C VAL A 100 4.07 5.84 4.67
N LEU A 101 4.16 5.27 3.46
CA LEU A 101 4.38 3.84 3.25
C LEU A 101 5.80 3.62 2.70
N CYS A 102 6.67 3.01 3.51
CA CYS A 102 8.07 2.78 3.20
C CYS A 102 8.26 1.48 2.41
N LEU A 103 8.78 1.60 1.19
CA LEU A 103 8.92 0.49 0.24
C LEU A 103 10.36 0.31 -0.23
N THR A 104 10.76 -0.92 -0.51
CA THR A 104 12.01 -1.17 -1.24
C THR A 104 11.85 -0.78 -2.71
N GLY A 105 10.73 -1.13 -3.32
CA GLY A 105 10.43 -0.95 -4.74
C GLY A 105 10.82 -2.16 -5.59
N ASP A 106 10.14 -2.32 -6.71
CA ASP A 106 10.43 -3.34 -7.71
C ASP A 106 11.74 -3.01 -8.46
N HIS A 107 12.45 -4.04 -8.92
CA HIS A 107 13.68 -3.83 -9.68
C HIS A 107 13.39 -3.19 -11.06
N VAL A 108 14.29 -2.31 -11.51
CA VAL A 108 14.13 -1.53 -12.77
C VAL A 108 13.89 -2.39 -14.01
N ILE A 109 14.39 -3.63 -14.02
CA ILE A 109 14.20 -4.57 -15.14
C ILE A 109 12.72 -4.92 -15.40
N LEU A 110 11.84 -4.70 -14.43
CA LEU A 110 10.41 -4.98 -14.56
C LEU A 110 9.63 -3.84 -15.21
N GLY A 111 10.25 -2.66 -15.33
CA GLY A 111 9.62 -1.45 -15.83
C GLY A 111 9.92 -1.14 -17.30
N ASP A 112 9.62 0.10 -17.66
CA ASP A 112 9.78 0.61 -19.04
C ASP A 112 11.18 1.19 -19.32
N PHE A 113 12.05 1.28 -18.31
CA PHE A 113 13.46 1.69 -18.43
C PHE A 113 14.39 0.65 -17.79
N PRO A 114 14.54 -0.55 -18.38
CA PRO A 114 15.34 -1.62 -17.79
C PRO A 114 16.84 -1.29 -17.67
N ASP A 115 17.33 -0.32 -18.45
CA ASP A 115 18.71 0.16 -18.41
C ASP A 115 18.94 1.27 -17.37
N ALA A 116 17.91 1.72 -16.66
CA ALA A 116 18.08 2.69 -15.60
C ALA A 116 19.00 2.14 -14.49
N LYS A 117 19.77 3.02 -13.85
CA LYS A 117 20.65 2.64 -12.73
C LYS A 117 19.83 2.53 -11.45
N PRO A 118 19.58 1.32 -10.91
CA PRO A 118 18.93 1.20 -9.61
C PRO A 118 19.88 1.72 -8.52
N VAL A 119 19.33 2.43 -7.55
CA VAL A 119 20.10 2.98 -6.43
C VAL A 119 20.11 2.01 -5.26
N PHE A 120 18.95 1.68 -4.70
CA PHE A 120 18.81 0.79 -3.55
C PHE A 120 19.86 1.02 -2.44
N ASP A 121 20.15 2.30 -2.15
CA ASP A 121 21.05 2.68 -1.05
C ASP A 121 20.47 2.25 0.32
N LEU A 122 19.13 2.23 0.40
CA LEU A 122 18.37 1.69 1.52
C LEU A 122 17.42 0.60 1.02
N ASP A 123 16.89 -0.17 1.96
CA ASP A 123 15.71 -1.01 1.79
C ASP A 123 14.56 -0.48 2.67
N SER A 124 13.40 -1.13 2.62
CA SER A 124 12.24 -0.68 3.39
C SER A 124 12.43 -0.70 4.92
N VAL A 125 13.29 -1.58 5.45
CA VAL A 125 13.60 -1.62 6.89
C VAL A 125 14.49 -0.44 7.27
N SER A 126 15.54 -0.20 6.51
CA SER A 126 16.45 0.93 6.72
C SER A 126 15.74 2.27 6.51
N LEU A 127 14.83 2.37 5.52
CA LEU A 127 14.03 3.56 5.29
C LEU A 127 13.07 3.87 6.46
N LEU A 128 12.45 2.84 7.05
CA LEU A 128 11.64 2.99 8.26
C LEU A 128 12.48 3.52 9.43
N ALA A 129 13.69 2.96 9.63
CA ALA A 129 14.58 3.43 10.68
C ALA A 129 15.00 4.89 10.48
N VAL A 130 15.24 5.29 9.23
CA VAL A 130 15.51 6.70 8.87
C VAL A 130 14.30 7.58 9.20
N ALA A 131 13.11 7.22 8.75
CA ALA A 131 11.89 7.99 9.00
C ALA A 131 11.56 8.09 10.50
N LYS A 132 11.82 7.03 11.28
CA LYS A 132 11.75 7.05 12.75
C LYS A 132 12.76 8.04 13.34
N GLY A 133 14.03 8.02 12.89
CA GLY A 133 15.04 8.98 13.33
C GLY A 133 14.63 10.43 13.07
N LEU A 134 14.03 10.71 11.90
CA LEU A 134 13.48 12.04 11.62
C LEU A 134 12.35 12.41 12.59
N ASN A 135 11.44 11.49 12.95
CA ASN A 135 10.42 11.70 13.99
C ASN A 135 11.05 11.97 15.38
N GLU A 136 12.26 11.49 15.62
CA GLU A 136 13.05 11.71 16.85
C GLU A 136 13.97 12.93 16.76
N ALA A 137 13.84 13.74 15.70
CA ALA A 137 14.61 14.96 15.41
C ALA A 137 16.09 14.72 15.03
N HIS A 138 16.42 13.57 14.44
CA HIS A 138 17.79 13.27 13.98
C HIS A 138 17.80 12.80 12.53
N ASP A 139 18.81 13.25 11.78
CA ASP A 139 19.09 12.68 10.46
C ASP A 139 19.85 11.33 10.58
N MET A 140 20.06 10.67 9.44
CA MET A 140 20.73 9.37 9.41
C MET A 140 22.23 9.45 9.80
N ALA A 141 22.83 10.64 9.77
CA ALA A 141 24.21 10.87 10.22
C ALA A 141 24.30 11.18 11.73
N GLY A 142 23.15 11.32 12.40
CA GLY A 142 23.06 11.65 13.82
C GLY A 142 23.08 13.15 14.12
N ASN A 143 22.88 14.00 13.11
CA ASN A 143 22.76 15.44 13.33
C ASN A 143 21.34 15.79 13.78
N ASP A 144 21.24 16.77 14.67
CA ASP A 144 19.96 17.32 15.11
C ASP A 144 19.25 18.08 13.99
N LEU A 145 17.91 17.96 13.94
CA LEU A 145 17.05 18.70 13.02
C LEU A 145 16.47 19.95 13.68
N GLU A 146 16.32 21.01 12.90
CA GLU A 146 15.53 22.20 13.28
C GLU A 146 14.03 21.91 13.11
N GLY A 147 13.37 21.40 14.16
CA GLY A 147 12.03 20.85 14.12
C GLY A 147 12.02 19.36 13.71
N LYS A 148 10.87 18.72 13.82
CA LYS A 148 10.74 17.30 13.52
C LYS A 148 9.40 16.96 12.89
N PRO A 149 9.34 15.98 12.00
CA PRO A 149 8.09 15.36 11.59
C PRO A 149 7.48 14.49 12.71
N ASP A 150 6.25 14.08 12.51
CA ASP A 150 5.56 13.08 13.34
C ASP A 150 4.75 12.15 12.43
N PHE A 151 5.47 11.37 11.62
CA PHE A 151 4.87 10.47 10.63
C PHE A 151 4.20 9.25 11.26
N CYS A 152 3.06 8.89 10.71
CA CYS A 152 2.51 7.54 10.75
C CYS A 152 3.23 6.68 9.72
N LEU A 153 4.02 5.70 10.16
CA LEU A 153 4.91 4.91 9.30
C LEU A 153 4.29 3.56 8.97
N GLY A 154 3.96 3.36 7.72
CA GLY A 154 3.44 2.10 7.19
C GLY A 154 4.50 1.25 6.51
N ALA A 155 4.23 -0.05 6.48
CA ALA A 155 5.05 -1.04 5.78
C ALA A 155 4.18 -2.07 5.07
N VAL A 156 4.80 -2.88 4.20
CA VAL A 156 4.12 -3.97 3.49
C VAL A 156 4.60 -5.32 4.00
N VAL A 157 3.69 -6.30 3.99
CA VAL A 157 3.97 -7.71 4.27
C VAL A 157 3.26 -8.60 3.26
N THR A 158 3.80 -9.79 2.99
CA THR A 158 3.24 -10.75 2.03
C THR A 158 2.74 -12.00 2.77
N PRO A 159 1.45 -12.06 3.15
CA PRO A 159 0.93 -13.15 3.98
C PRO A 159 0.88 -14.50 3.26
N GLY A 160 0.80 -14.50 1.93
CA GLY A 160 0.78 -15.71 1.11
C GLY A 160 2.15 -16.25 0.70
N ALA A 161 3.24 -15.76 1.31
CA ALA A 161 4.57 -16.32 1.05
C ALA A 161 4.69 -17.73 1.62
N ASP A 162 5.41 -18.59 0.90
CA ASP A 162 5.75 -19.95 1.33
C ASP A 162 7.26 -20.16 1.18
N PRO A 163 8.01 -20.35 2.29
CA PRO A 163 7.51 -20.31 3.68
C PRO A 163 7.16 -18.90 4.17
N VAL A 164 6.28 -18.78 5.16
CA VAL A 164 5.81 -17.51 5.72
C VAL A 164 6.77 -16.89 6.75
N GLU A 165 7.58 -17.71 7.42
CA GLU A 165 8.46 -17.31 8.52
C GLU A 165 9.41 -16.16 8.16
N PRO A 166 10.05 -16.11 6.97
CA PRO A 166 10.88 -14.98 6.57
C PRO A 166 10.10 -13.65 6.52
N GLN A 167 8.80 -13.69 6.21
CA GLN A 167 7.94 -12.50 6.19
C GLN A 167 7.67 -12.03 7.63
N LEU A 168 7.40 -12.94 8.56
CA LEU A 168 7.19 -12.60 9.98
C LEU A 168 8.45 -12.01 10.60
N ILE A 169 9.63 -12.62 10.36
CA ILE A 169 10.93 -12.08 10.81
C ILE A 169 11.16 -10.67 10.22
N LYS A 170 10.83 -10.46 8.95
CA LYS A 170 10.96 -9.16 8.31
C LYS A 170 9.94 -8.15 8.86
N MET A 171 8.75 -8.62 9.22
CA MET A 171 7.72 -7.80 9.87
C MET A 171 8.19 -7.32 11.25
N GLU A 172 8.76 -8.22 12.08
CA GLU A 172 9.38 -7.88 13.37
C GLU A 172 10.46 -6.79 13.21
N LYS A 173 11.37 -6.95 12.24
CA LYS A 173 12.41 -5.95 11.95
C LYS A 173 11.81 -4.62 11.55
N LYS A 174 10.73 -4.60 10.77
CA LYS A 174 10.03 -3.37 10.37
C LYS A 174 9.35 -2.68 11.56
N VAL A 175 8.74 -3.45 12.46
CA VAL A 175 8.16 -2.91 13.70
C VAL A 175 9.25 -2.28 14.57
N ALA A 176 10.36 -2.99 14.80
CA ALA A 176 11.51 -2.44 15.52
C ALA A 176 12.08 -1.17 14.87
N ALA A 177 12.06 -1.09 13.54
CA ALA A 177 12.49 0.06 12.76
C ALA A 177 11.47 1.22 12.74
N GLY A 178 10.27 1.06 13.33
CA GLY A 178 9.30 2.14 13.48
C GLY A 178 7.99 1.98 12.71
N ALA A 179 7.75 0.86 12.05
CA ALA A 179 6.46 0.63 11.40
C ALA A 179 5.32 0.56 12.44
N THR A 180 4.27 1.35 12.23
CA THR A 180 3.11 1.47 13.10
C THR A 180 1.84 0.84 12.52
N PHE A 181 1.85 0.47 11.24
CA PHE A 181 0.80 -0.33 10.60
C PHE A 181 1.37 -1.08 9.39
N PHE A 182 0.63 -2.09 8.93
CA PHE A 182 0.97 -2.84 7.72
C PHE A 182 -0.19 -2.88 6.74
N GLN A 183 0.14 -2.77 5.44
CA GLN A 183 -0.74 -3.17 4.34
C GLN A 183 -0.19 -4.47 3.77
N THR A 184 -1.05 -5.45 3.45
CA THR A 184 -0.57 -6.70 2.88
C THR A 184 -0.56 -6.68 1.36
N GLN A 185 0.22 -7.57 0.76
CA GLN A 185 -0.02 -8.00 -0.60
C GLN A 185 -1.42 -8.60 -0.74
N ALA A 186 -1.88 -8.77 -1.99
CA ALA A 186 -3.23 -9.24 -2.29
C ALA A 186 -3.56 -10.56 -1.58
N VAL A 187 -4.70 -10.58 -0.89
CA VAL A 187 -5.27 -11.73 -0.20
C VAL A 187 -6.41 -12.30 -1.04
N PHE A 188 -6.31 -13.58 -1.40
CA PHE A 188 -7.36 -14.32 -2.11
C PHE A 188 -7.81 -15.58 -1.37
N ASP A 189 -7.11 -15.94 -0.29
CA ASP A 189 -7.40 -17.06 0.59
C ASP A 189 -7.56 -16.54 2.03
N ALA A 190 -8.81 -16.46 2.49
CA ALA A 190 -9.14 -15.94 3.81
C ALA A 190 -8.66 -16.86 4.95
N GLU A 191 -8.60 -18.19 4.73
CA GLU A 191 -8.11 -19.13 5.75
C GLU A 191 -6.58 -19.00 5.91
N ALA A 192 -5.85 -18.93 4.80
CA ALA A 192 -4.40 -18.71 4.84
C ALA A 192 -4.08 -17.35 5.49
N PHE A 193 -4.85 -16.31 5.18
CA PHE A 193 -4.70 -15.00 5.80
C PHE A 193 -5.01 -15.05 7.31
N THR A 194 -6.03 -15.77 7.74
CA THR A 194 -6.36 -15.95 9.16
C THR A 194 -5.20 -16.62 9.92
N ARG A 195 -4.63 -17.69 9.36
CA ARG A 195 -3.45 -18.36 9.97
C ARG A 195 -2.23 -17.43 10.06
N PHE A 196 -2.02 -16.60 9.03
CA PHE A 196 -0.97 -15.56 9.08
C PHE A 196 -1.24 -14.55 10.20
N MET A 197 -2.47 -14.04 10.32
CA MET A 197 -2.84 -13.06 11.35
C MET A 197 -2.67 -13.59 12.77
N GLU A 198 -2.93 -14.89 13.02
CA GLU A 198 -2.66 -15.53 14.31
C GLU A 198 -1.18 -15.45 14.67
N GLN A 199 -0.28 -15.65 13.69
CA GLN A 199 1.17 -15.56 13.90
C GLN A 199 1.67 -14.11 13.99
N ALA A 200 1.04 -13.17 13.28
CA ALA A 200 1.41 -11.76 13.32
C ALA A 200 0.87 -11.02 14.56
N LYS A 201 -0.20 -11.52 15.18
CA LYS A 201 -0.86 -10.92 16.35
C LYS A 201 0.08 -10.52 17.51
N PRO A 202 1.11 -11.30 17.88
CA PRO A 202 2.03 -10.94 18.95
C PRO A 202 2.81 -9.64 18.70
N LEU A 203 2.91 -9.19 17.44
CA LEU A 203 3.62 -7.95 17.10
C LEU A 203 2.85 -6.69 17.53
N GLY A 204 1.54 -6.81 17.82
CA GLY A 204 0.74 -5.72 18.39
C GLY A 204 0.52 -4.52 17.47
N VAL A 205 0.66 -4.69 16.15
CA VAL A 205 0.50 -3.62 15.17
C VAL A 205 -0.69 -3.89 14.25
N PRO A 206 -1.46 -2.86 13.86
CA PRO A 206 -2.56 -3.00 12.91
C PRO A 206 -2.10 -3.55 11.55
N VAL A 207 -2.91 -4.44 10.98
CA VAL A 207 -2.72 -5.00 9.65
C VAL A 207 -3.98 -4.79 8.82
N MET A 208 -3.81 -4.25 7.62
CA MET A 208 -4.87 -4.07 6.62
C MET A 208 -4.72 -5.13 5.53
N ALA A 209 -5.77 -5.89 5.28
CA ALA A 209 -5.77 -6.87 4.20
C ALA A 209 -5.78 -6.18 2.83
N GLY A 210 -4.85 -6.53 1.96
CA GLY A 210 -4.80 -6.05 0.58
C GLY A 210 -5.84 -6.77 -0.29
N ILE A 211 -6.71 -6.03 -0.94
CA ILE A 211 -7.78 -6.56 -1.80
C ILE A 211 -7.60 -6.02 -3.21
N ILE A 212 -7.31 -6.91 -4.16
CA ILE A 212 -7.22 -6.56 -5.58
C ILE A 212 -8.55 -6.84 -6.28
N LEU A 213 -8.98 -5.93 -7.16
CA LEU A 213 -10.08 -6.19 -8.10
C LEU A 213 -9.57 -7.08 -9.25
N LEU A 214 -10.00 -8.34 -9.23
CA LEU A 214 -9.58 -9.34 -10.21
C LEU A 214 -10.28 -9.11 -11.55
N LYS A 215 -9.55 -8.61 -12.56
CA LYS A 215 -10.15 -8.17 -13.83
C LYS A 215 -10.42 -9.30 -14.83
N SER A 216 -9.64 -10.36 -14.76
CA SER A 216 -9.77 -11.48 -15.70
C SER A 216 -9.07 -12.74 -15.19
N PRO A 217 -9.42 -13.93 -15.75
CA PRO A 217 -8.67 -15.16 -15.49
C PRO A 217 -7.19 -15.08 -15.95
N GLY A 218 -6.93 -14.30 -17.00
CA GLY A 218 -5.55 -14.05 -17.47
C GLY A 218 -4.71 -13.29 -16.45
N MET A 219 -5.29 -12.26 -15.81
CA MET A 219 -4.64 -11.53 -14.73
C MET A 219 -4.35 -12.43 -13.53
N ALA A 220 -5.29 -13.29 -13.15
CA ALA A 220 -5.11 -14.24 -12.04
C ALA A 220 -3.94 -15.20 -12.30
N ARG A 221 -3.90 -15.82 -13.49
CA ARG A 221 -2.79 -16.71 -13.90
C ARG A 221 -1.45 -15.97 -13.98
N PHE A 222 -1.48 -14.72 -14.44
CA PHE A 222 -0.28 -13.87 -14.47
C PHE A 222 0.25 -13.64 -13.04
N MET A 223 -0.64 -13.30 -12.09
CA MET A 223 -0.25 -13.09 -10.69
C MET A 223 0.34 -14.37 -10.08
N ASN A 224 -0.32 -15.52 -10.28
CA ASN A 224 0.18 -16.81 -9.79
C ASN A 224 1.58 -17.15 -10.33
N LYS A 225 1.90 -16.69 -11.53
CA LYS A 225 3.21 -16.97 -12.17
C LYS A 225 4.28 -15.96 -11.79
N ASN A 226 3.93 -14.67 -11.63
CA ASN A 226 4.90 -13.58 -11.66
C ASN A 226 4.94 -12.74 -10.38
N VAL A 227 3.95 -12.86 -9.48
CA VAL A 227 3.90 -12.06 -8.25
C VAL A 227 4.18 -12.97 -7.05
N ALA A 228 5.39 -12.88 -6.51
CA ALA A 228 5.81 -13.72 -5.40
C ALA A 228 4.89 -13.56 -4.18
N GLY A 229 4.44 -14.68 -3.63
CA GLY A 229 3.57 -14.73 -2.44
C GLY A 229 2.13 -14.29 -2.69
N VAL A 230 1.71 -14.14 -3.95
CA VAL A 230 0.30 -13.98 -4.33
C VAL A 230 -0.17 -15.26 -5.00
N HIS A 231 -1.22 -15.84 -4.47
CA HIS A 231 -1.87 -17.02 -5.03
C HIS A 231 -3.37 -16.78 -5.15
N VAL A 232 -3.87 -16.82 -6.39
CA VAL A 232 -5.30 -16.78 -6.71
C VAL A 232 -5.77 -18.22 -6.84
N PRO A 233 -6.68 -18.73 -5.98
CA PRO A 233 -7.22 -20.08 -6.07
C PRO A 233 -7.91 -20.34 -7.41
N ASP A 234 -7.80 -21.58 -7.90
CA ASP A 234 -8.42 -22.00 -9.18
C ASP A 234 -9.93 -21.74 -9.19
N LEU A 235 -10.60 -21.90 -8.04
CA LEU A 235 -12.03 -21.59 -7.90
C LEU A 235 -12.36 -20.16 -8.33
N LEU A 236 -11.57 -19.17 -7.91
CA LEU A 236 -11.76 -17.76 -8.28
C LEU A 236 -11.43 -17.51 -9.75
N ILE A 237 -10.46 -18.24 -10.29
CA ILE A 237 -10.12 -18.19 -11.72
C ILE A 237 -11.29 -18.70 -12.55
N ASP A 238 -11.91 -19.79 -12.13
CA ASP A 238 -13.07 -20.41 -12.80
C ASP A 238 -14.32 -19.53 -12.65
N GLU A 239 -14.59 -18.95 -11.48
CA GLU A 239 -15.67 -17.98 -11.29
C GLU A 239 -15.53 -16.82 -12.28
N MET A 240 -14.31 -16.25 -12.43
CA MET A 240 -14.04 -15.18 -13.40
C MET A 240 -14.15 -15.64 -14.86
N ALA A 241 -13.78 -16.89 -15.15
CA ALA A 241 -13.84 -17.43 -16.51
C ALA A 241 -15.30 -17.63 -16.98
N ASN A 242 -16.16 -18.10 -16.08
CA ASN A 242 -17.56 -18.42 -16.35
C ASN A 242 -18.51 -17.21 -16.17
N ALA A 243 -18.02 -16.07 -15.71
CA ALA A 243 -18.83 -14.88 -15.49
C ALA A 243 -19.25 -14.23 -16.82
N GLU A 244 -20.55 -13.98 -16.99
CA GLU A 244 -21.11 -13.18 -18.08
C GLU A 244 -20.70 -11.69 -17.92
N ASP A 245 -20.78 -11.15 -16.69
CA ASP A 245 -20.32 -9.82 -16.32
C ASP A 245 -19.10 -9.93 -15.37
N ARG A 246 -17.90 -9.92 -15.95
CA ARG A 246 -16.65 -10.00 -15.19
C ARG A 246 -16.44 -8.84 -14.22
N PRO A 247 -16.72 -7.59 -14.59
CA PRO A 247 -16.69 -6.48 -13.64
C PRO A 247 -17.58 -6.68 -12.41
N ALA A 248 -18.84 -7.11 -12.58
CA ALA A 248 -19.73 -7.40 -11.46
C ALA A 248 -19.22 -8.58 -10.63
N LYS A 249 -18.71 -9.64 -11.27
CA LYS A 249 -18.11 -10.79 -10.57
C LYS A 249 -16.87 -10.39 -9.77
N SER A 250 -16.03 -9.52 -10.30
CA SER A 250 -14.86 -8.98 -9.56
C SER A 250 -15.28 -8.24 -8.29
N VAL A 251 -16.31 -7.40 -8.38
CA VAL A 251 -16.90 -6.70 -7.22
C VAL A 251 -17.41 -7.69 -6.18
N GLU A 252 -18.16 -8.73 -6.62
CA GLU A 252 -18.68 -9.78 -5.74
C GLU A 252 -17.57 -10.53 -5.02
N ILE A 253 -16.53 -10.96 -5.74
CA ILE A 253 -15.36 -11.65 -5.17
C ILE A 253 -14.66 -10.77 -4.13
N ALA A 254 -14.35 -9.52 -4.48
CA ALA A 254 -13.68 -8.59 -3.58
C ALA A 254 -14.51 -8.33 -2.30
N ALA A 255 -15.81 -8.10 -2.46
CA ALA A 255 -16.72 -7.89 -1.33
C ALA A 255 -16.83 -9.13 -0.42
N ARG A 256 -16.86 -10.34 -1.01
CA ARG A 256 -16.87 -11.61 -0.27
C ARG A 256 -15.58 -11.75 0.54
N LEU A 257 -14.41 -11.57 -0.08
CA LEU A 257 -13.12 -11.64 0.61
C LEU A 257 -13.05 -10.65 1.78
N ILE A 258 -13.51 -9.42 1.60
CA ILE A 258 -13.55 -8.44 2.69
C ILE A 258 -14.42 -8.95 3.85
N ARG A 259 -15.61 -9.48 3.58
CA ARG A 259 -16.48 -10.03 4.65
C ARG A 259 -15.82 -11.18 5.41
N GLU A 260 -15.04 -12.02 4.72
CA GLU A 260 -14.37 -13.18 5.31
C GLU A 260 -13.18 -12.74 6.18
N VAL A 261 -12.44 -11.67 5.81
CA VAL A 261 -11.23 -11.26 6.52
C VAL A 261 -11.43 -10.14 7.54
N LYS A 262 -12.53 -9.37 7.47
CA LYS A 262 -12.72 -8.19 8.32
C LYS A 262 -12.76 -8.47 9.83
N GLY A 263 -13.03 -9.70 10.23
CA GLY A 263 -13.04 -10.10 11.65
C GLY A 263 -11.65 -10.37 12.23
N VAL A 264 -10.61 -10.48 11.39
CA VAL A 264 -9.25 -10.87 11.81
C VAL A 264 -8.19 -9.82 11.53
N CYS A 265 -8.54 -8.69 10.89
CA CYS A 265 -7.63 -7.58 10.59
C CYS A 265 -8.23 -6.24 11.05
N GLN A 266 -7.47 -5.15 10.99
CA GLN A 266 -7.88 -3.83 11.44
C GLN A 266 -8.29 -2.90 10.29
N GLY A 267 -8.33 -3.42 9.07
CA GLY A 267 -8.76 -2.66 7.91
C GLY A 267 -8.52 -3.40 6.61
N VAL A 268 -8.90 -2.76 5.51
CA VAL A 268 -8.63 -3.24 4.15
C VAL A 268 -7.99 -2.14 3.31
N HIS A 269 -7.06 -2.55 2.46
CA HIS A 269 -6.44 -1.72 1.44
C HIS A 269 -6.90 -2.21 0.07
N ILE A 270 -7.68 -1.40 -0.65
CA ILE A 270 -8.25 -1.78 -1.95
C ILE A 270 -7.36 -1.26 -3.07
N MET A 271 -6.90 -2.19 -3.91
CA MET A 271 -6.08 -1.94 -5.10
C MET A 271 -6.93 -2.07 -6.36
N PRO A 272 -7.54 -0.99 -6.86
CA PRO A 272 -8.50 -1.04 -7.97
C PRO A 272 -7.84 -1.24 -9.33
N LEU A 273 -6.57 -0.84 -9.47
CA LEU A 273 -5.78 -0.97 -10.69
C LEU A 273 -6.46 -0.33 -11.92
N GLY A 274 -7.04 0.87 -11.80
CA GLY A 274 -7.78 1.56 -12.83
C GLY A 274 -9.28 1.19 -12.89
N TRP A 275 -9.81 0.60 -11.83
CA TRP A 275 -11.24 0.36 -11.62
C TRP A 275 -11.76 1.07 -10.37
N GLU A 276 -11.25 2.27 -10.10
CA GLU A 276 -11.58 3.08 -8.92
C GLU A 276 -13.08 3.30 -8.78
N ALA A 277 -13.78 3.50 -9.90
CA ALA A 277 -15.24 3.67 -9.94
C ALA A 277 -16.03 2.45 -9.40
N ARG A 278 -15.39 1.30 -9.21
CA ARG A 278 -16.04 0.09 -8.65
C ARG A 278 -15.82 -0.08 -7.16
N VAL A 279 -14.91 0.66 -6.56
CA VAL A 279 -14.62 0.57 -5.12
C VAL A 279 -15.86 0.83 -4.25
N PRO A 280 -16.71 1.84 -4.51
CA PRO A 280 -17.94 2.02 -3.74
C PRO A 280 -18.83 0.76 -3.73
N ALA A 281 -19.03 0.13 -4.89
CA ALA A 281 -19.83 -1.08 -5.00
C ALA A 281 -19.21 -2.29 -4.25
N VAL A 282 -17.89 -2.38 -4.19
CA VAL A 282 -17.19 -3.39 -3.37
C VAL A 282 -17.48 -3.17 -1.90
N LEU A 283 -17.40 -1.93 -1.43
CA LEU A 283 -17.65 -1.57 -0.03
C LEU A 283 -19.11 -1.81 0.36
N ASP A 284 -20.06 -1.41 -0.50
CA ASP A 284 -21.50 -1.68 -0.30
C ASP A 284 -21.75 -3.19 -0.19
N GLY A 285 -21.17 -3.98 -1.11
CA GLY A 285 -21.26 -5.44 -1.07
C GLY A 285 -20.60 -6.09 0.14
N ALA A 286 -19.63 -5.40 0.76
CA ALA A 286 -18.94 -5.84 1.98
C ALA A 286 -19.65 -5.39 3.27
N ASN A 287 -20.73 -4.60 3.18
CA ASN A 287 -21.41 -3.92 4.31
C ASN A 287 -20.44 -3.01 5.09
N LEU A 288 -19.75 -2.12 4.35
CA LEU A 288 -18.82 -1.10 4.84
C LEU A 288 -19.18 0.28 4.30
#